data_22fad558941874e0c564f443bd6b4eb0
#
_entry.id   22fad558941874e0c564f443bd6b4eb0
#
_cell.length_a   1.000
_cell.length_b   1.000
_cell.length_c   1.000
_cell.angle_alpha   90.00
_cell.angle_beta   90.00
_cell.angle_gamma   90.00
#
_symmetry.space_group_name_H-M   'P 1'
#
loop_
_entity.id
_entity.type
_entity.pdbx_description
1 polymer ?
#
loop_
_entity_poly.entity_id
_entity_poly.type
_entity_poly.pdbx_seq_one_letter_code
_entity_poly.pdbx_strand_id
1 'polypeptide(L)'
;MTDHSSGPALTVSERDSELHDRLTEALIAFNSAATGAPDRGTFSIKVTDEAGELVGGLTARTWGGLCGIELLWVREDSRKDGWGSRILQAAEAEARRRGCDRLSTSTFTFQAPGFYQRHGFGETGRTPGVPGGHADVHLFKSLTDSPHLCES
;
A
#
# COMPACT_ATOMS: atom_id res chain seq x y z
N MET A 1 24.21 42.19 14.64
CA MET A 1 24.23 41.57 14.74
C MET A 1 24.40 40.69 14.23
N THR A 2 24.43 39.98 14.04
CA THR A 2 24.72 39.16 13.56
C THR A 2 24.28 38.09 13.63
N ASP A 3 23.76 37.61 13.07
CA ASP A 3 23.25 36.65 13.03
C ASP A 3 23.82 35.60 13.12
N HIS A 4 23.75 35.21 13.52
CA HIS A 4 24.30 34.27 13.78
C HIS A 4 23.75 33.14 13.49
N SER A 5 22.87 33.13 12.93
CA SER A 5 22.28 32.03 12.64
C SER A 5 22.95 31.31 11.69
N SER A 6 23.99 30.81 11.81
CA SER A 6 24.65 30.06 10.83
C SER A 6 24.21 28.62 10.88
N GLY A 7 23.37 28.22 11.76
CA GLY A 7 22.87 26.84 11.81
C GLY A 7 21.61 26.64 10.98
N PRO A 8 21.16 25.39 10.88
CA PRO A 8 19.92 25.12 10.18
C PRO A 8 18.74 25.81 10.83
N ALA A 9 17.72 26.10 10.03
CA ALA A 9 16.50 26.71 10.51
C ALA A 9 15.36 25.70 10.38
N LEU A 10 14.47 25.68 11.38
CA LEU A 10 13.33 24.80 11.38
C LEU A 10 12.08 25.63 11.19
N THR A 11 11.27 25.26 10.20
CA THR A 11 10.00 25.95 9.95
C THR A 11 8.88 24.92 9.86
N VAL A 12 7.68 25.35 10.26
CA VAL A 12 6.47 24.53 10.17
C VAL A 12 5.52 25.25 9.24
N SER A 13 5.00 24.54 8.26
CA SER A 13 4.07 25.12 7.30
C SER A 13 3.01 24.11 6.93
N GLU A 14 2.14 24.50 6.02
CA GLU A 14 1.14 23.59 5.50
C GLU A 14 1.80 22.61 4.54
N ARG A 15 1.02 21.85 3.79
CA ARG A 15 1.56 20.85 2.88
C ARG A 15 2.54 21.48 1.89
N ASP A 16 3.67 20.87 1.76
CA ASP A 16 4.75 21.32 0.88
C ASP A 16 5.12 20.18 -0.06
N SER A 17 4.60 20.23 -1.28
CA SER A 17 4.79 19.14 -2.24
C SER A 17 6.23 19.00 -2.68
N GLU A 18 6.94 20.11 -2.80
CA GLU A 18 8.34 20.04 -3.19
C GLU A 18 9.17 19.37 -2.10
N LEU A 19 8.87 19.69 -0.84
CA LEU A 19 9.53 19.03 0.27
C LEU A 19 9.25 17.55 0.27
N HIS A 20 7.99 17.18 0.03
CA HIS A 20 7.58 15.77 -0.02
C HIS A 20 8.41 15.03 -1.08
N ASP A 21 8.56 15.60 -2.26
CA ASP A 21 9.31 14.96 -3.33
C ASP A 21 10.78 14.83 -2.99
N ARG A 22 11.36 15.86 -2.39
CA ARG A 22 12.77 15.83 -2.02
C ARG A 22 13.04 14.81 -0.92
N LEU A 23 12.15 14.71 0.06
CA LEU A 23 12.30 13.71 1.11
C LEU A 23 12.16 12.29 0.55
N THR A 24 11.23 12.12 -0.39
CA THR A 24 11.04 10.82 -1.03
C THR A 24 12.30 10.40 -1.76
N GLU A 25 12.88 11.30 -2.54
CA GLU A 25 14.12 11.01 -3.27
C GLU A 25 15.26 10.66 -2.33
N ALA A 26 15.40 11.44 -1.25
CA ALA A 26 16.48 11.21 -0.31
C ALA A 26 16.34 9.86 0.38
N LEU A 27 15.12 9.51 0.76
CA LEU A 27 14.88 8.21 1.41
C LEU A 27 15.06 7.05 0.46
N ILE A 28 14.64 7.20 -0.80
CA ILE A 28 14.86 6.16 -1.79
C ILE A 28 16.35 5.90 -1.96
N ALA A 29 17.14 6.96 -2.08
CA ALA A 29 18.58 6.81 -2.24
C ALA A 29 19.20 6.14 -1.01
N PHE A 30 18.80 6.58 0.19
CA PHE A 30 19.31 6.02 1.42
C PHE A 30 18.95 4.53 1.55
N ASN A 31 17.70 4.21 1.29
CA ASN A 31 17.22 2.83 1.45
C ASN A 31 17.86 1.90 0.43
N SER A 32 18.04 2.37 -0.79
CA SER A 32 18.69 1.55 -1.82
C SER A 32 20.14 1.28 -1.46
N ALA A 33 20.85 2.29 -0.94
CA ALA A 33 22.22 2.11 -0.53
C ALA A 33 22.32 1.16 0.66
N ALA A 34 21.39 1.29 1.61
CA ALA A 34 21.44 0.47 2.81
C ALA A 34 21.13 -1.00 2.55
N THR A 35 20.26 -1.27 1.59
CA THR A 35 19.77 -2.64 1.36
C THR A 35 20.35 -3.29 0.12
N GLY A 36 20.93 -2.52 -0.78
CA GLY A 36 21.41 -3.04 -2.05
C GLY A 36 20.25 -3.40 -2.98
N ALA A 37 19.03 -2.99 -2.66
CA ALA A 37 17.84 -3.34 -3.45
C ALA A 37 17.26 -2.09 -4.09
N PRO A 38 17.75 -1.68 -5.24
CA PRO A 38 17.27 -0.46 -5.89
C PRO A 38 15.93 -0.64 -6.61
N ASP A 39 15.50 -1.88 -6.81
CA ASP A 39 14.32 -2.14 -7.63
C ASP A 39 13.07 -1.67 -6.94
N ARG A 40 12.48 -0.64 -7.48
CA ARG A 40 11.21 -0.09 -7.01
C ARG A 40 10.28 -0.03 -8.20
N GLY A 41 9.00 -0.24 -7.94
CA GLY A 41 8.04 -0.17 -9.00
C GLY A 41 6.69 0.26 -8.48
N THR A 42 5.82 0.62 -9.40
CA THR A 42 4.42 0.91 -9.08
C THR A 42 3.57 0.27 -10.16
N PHE A 43 2.35 -0.08 -9.80
CA PHE A 43 1.41 -0.51 -10.82
C PHE A 43 -0.01 -0.14 -10.41
N SER A 44 -0.88 -0.15 -11.40
CA SER A 44 -2.28 0.18 -11.20
C SER A 44 -3.14 -0.83 -11.93
N ILE A 45 -4.31 -1.08 -11.36
CA ILE A 45 -5.32 -1.91 -12.00
C ILE A 45 -6.57 -1.04 -12.11
N LYS A 46 -7.21 -1.04 -13.27
CA LYS A 46 -8.33 -0.15 -13.52
C LYS A 46 -9.45 -0.93 -14.19
N VAL A 47 -10.65 -0.73 -13.67
CA VAL A 47 -11.84 -1.36 -14.26
C VAL A 47 -12.79 -0.22 -14.64
N THR A 48 -13.18 -0.21 -15.90
CA THR A 48 -14.12 0.81 -16.39
C THR A 48 -15.31 0.10 -17.04
N ASP A 49 -16.45 0.78 -17.05
CA ASP A 49 -17.63 0.23 -17.72
C ASP A 49 -17.65 0.67 -19.18
N GLU A 50 -18.71 0.32 -19.89
CA GLU A 50 -18.81 0.59 -21.33
C GLU A 50 -18.83 2.08 -21.63
N ALA A 51 -19.26 2.90 -20.68
CA ALA A 51 -19.27 4.35 -20.85
C ALA A 51 -17.92 4.98 -20.50
N GLY A 52 -16.94 4.18 -20.06
CA GLY A 52 -15.64 4.68 -19.68
C GLY A 52 -15.60 5.18 -18.24
N GLU A 53 -16.64 4.94 -17.46
CA GLU A 53 -16.69 5.38 -16.07
C GLU A 53 -15.96 4.37 -15.18
N LEU A 54 -15.36 4.88 -14.10
CA LEU A 54 -14.57 4.03 -13.22
C LEU A 54 -15.47 3.12 -12.39
N VAL A 55 -15.27 1.83 -12.50
CA VAL A 55 -15.96 0.82 -11.69
C VAL A 55 -15.14 0.48 -10.45
N GLY A 56 -13.82 0.46 -10.57
CA GLY A 56 -12.96 0.18 -9.44
C GLY A 56 -11.51 0.16 -9.85
N GLY A 57 -10.63 -0.02 -8.89
CA GLY A 57 -9.22 -0.07 -9.20
C GLY A 57 -8.36 -0.23 -7.96
N LEU A 58 -7.08 -0.33 -8.21
CA LEU A 58 -6.09 -0.55 -7.18
C LEU A 58 -4.79 0.11 -7.60
N THR A 59 -4.08 0.69 -6.62
CA THR A 59 -2.72 1.17 -6.85
C THR A 59 -1.81 0.48 -5.85
N ALA A 60 -0.58 0.21 -6.27
CA ALA A 60 0.37 -0.52 -5.45
C ALA A 60 1.79 -0.09 -5.73
N ARG A 61 2.65 -0.32 -4.77
CA ARG A 61 4.09 -0.11 -4.88
C ARG A 61 4.82 -1.39 -4.57
N THR A 62 5.93 -1.64 -5.26
CA THR A 62 6.73 -2.84 -5.05
C THR A 62 8.16 -2.47 -4.72
N TRP A 63 8.78 -3.21 -3.81
CA TRP A 63 10.18 -3.04 -3.46
C TRP A 63 10.64 -4.24 -2.63
N GLY A 64 11.77 -4.83 -3.02
CA GLY A 64 12.38 -5.88 -2.23
C GLY A 64 11.50 -7.10 -2.02
N GLY A 65 10.68 -7.45 -3.00
CA GLY A 65 9.78 -8.58 -2.89
C GLY A 65 8.48 -8.27 -2.19
N LEU A 66 8.30 -7.04 -1.72
CA LEU A 66 7.09 -6.63 -1.04
C LEU A 66 6.22 -5.80 -1.99
N CYS A 67 4.95 -6.13 -2.04
CA CYS A 67 3.96 -5.33 -2.76
C CYS A 67 3.03 -4.68 -1.74
N GLY A 68 3.08 -3.36 -1.65
CA GLY A 68 2.20 -2.62 -0.77
C GLY A 68 1.02 -2.08 -1.55
N ILE A 69 -0.17 -2.52 -1.20
CA ILE A 69 -1.39 -2.00 -1.80
C ILE A 69 -1.71 -0.68 -1.12
N GLU A 70 -1.78 0.38 -1.92
CA GLU A 70 -2.05 1.71 -1.39
C GLU A 70 -3.52 2.01 -1.35
N LEU A 71 -4.21 1.75 -2.45
CA LEU A 71 -5.63 2.06 -2.58
C LEU A 71 -6.33 0.89 -3.27
N LEU A 72 -7.51 0.57 -2.80
CA LEU A 72 -8.39 -0.39 -3.46
C LEU A 72 -9.81 0.10 -3.25
N TRP A 73 -10.53 0.31 -4.34
CA TRP A 73 -11.89 0.83 -4.27
C TRP A 73 -12.74 0.21 -5.37
N VAL A 74 -13.99 -0.07 -5.04
CA VAL A 74 -14.97 -0.55 -6.01
C VAL A 74 -16.23 0.28 -5.83
N ARG A 75 -16.78 0.73 -6.94
CA ARG A 75 -18.01 1.51 -6.96
C ARG A 75 -19.11 0.74 -6.26
N GLU A 76 -19.93 1.45 -5.51
CA GLU A 76 -20.90 0.81 -4.63
C GLU A 76 -21.84 -0.12 -5.38
N ASP A 77 -22.30 0.27 -6.55
CA ASP A 77 -23.25 -0.54 -7.31
C ASP A 77 -22.61 -1.77 -7.94
N SER A 78 -21.30 -1.90 -7.87
CA SER A 78 -20.57 -3.02 -8.47
C SER A 78 -19.91 -3.92 -7.42
N ARG A 79 -20.11 -3.62 -6.13
CA ARG A 79 -19.40 -4.35 -5.08
C ARG A 79 -19.89 -5.80 -4.95
N LYS A 80 -21.12 -6.08 -5.34
CA LYS A 80 -21.65 -7.42 -5.25
C LYS A 80 -21.31 -8.27 -6.46
N ASP A 81 -20.67 -7.70 -7.45
CA ASP A 81 -20.33 -8.39 -8.68
C ASP A 81 -18.98 -9.08 -8.63
N GLY A 82 -18.33 -9.09 -7.47
CA GLY A 82 -17.04 -9.75 -7.31
C GLY A 82 -15.86 -8.99 -7.83
N TRP A 83 -16.02 -7.70 -8.16
CA TRP A 83 -14.92 -6.92 -8.70
C TRP A 83 -13.78 -6.72 -7.70
N GLY A 84 -14.08 -6.56 -6.42
CA GLY A 84 -13.04 -6.44 -5.42
C GLY A 84 -12.11 -7.65 -5.42
N SER A 85 -12.69 -8.84 -5.46
CA SER A 85 -11.91 -10.08 -5.49
C SER A 85 -11.11 -10.20 -6.78
N ARG A 86 -11.70 -9.85 -7.92
CA ARG A 86 -11.02 -9.93 -9.21
C ARG A 86 -9.86 -8.96 -9.29
N ILE A 87 -10.05 -7.75 -8.76
CA ILE A 87 -8.99 -6.74 -8.73
C ILE A 87 -7.85 -7.22 -7.84
N LEU A 88 -8.17 -7.76 -6.67
CA LEU A 88 -7.16 -8.23 -5.74
C LEU A 88 -6.40 -9.42 -6.32
N GLN A 89 -7.10 -10.34 -7.00
CA GLN A 89 -6.45 -11.47 -7.64
C GLN A 89 -5.51 -11.01 -8.76
N ALA A 90 -5.92 -10.00 -9.51
CA ALA A 90 -5.05 -9.43 -10.55
C ALA A 90 -3.82 -8.78 -9.94
N ALA A 91 -3.98 -8.14 -8.77
CA ALA A 91 -2.86 -7.54 -8.08
C ALA A 91 -1.87 -8.59 -7.60
N GLU A 92 -2.38 -9.72 -7.08
CA GLU A 92 -1.49 -10.81 -6.65
C GLU A 92 -0.71 -11.38 -7.83
N ALA A 93 -1.38 -11.57 -8.95
CA ALA A 93 -0.72 -12.09 -10.15
C ALA A 93 0.36 -11.13 -10.64
N GLU A 94 0.06 -9.84 -10.63
CA GLU A 94 1.05 -8.85 -11.07
C GLU A 94 2.22 -8.76 -10.09
N ALA A 95 1.94 -8.85 -8.79
CA ALA A 95 2.99 -8.86 -7.79
C ALA A 95 3.92 -10.05 -7.98
N ARG A 96 3.36 -11.24 -8.22
CA ARG A 96 4.18 -12.43 -8.47
C ARG A 96 5.02 -12.27 -9.74
N ARG A 97 4.41 -11.70 -10.78
CA ARG A 97 5.13 -11.47 -12.03
C ARG A 97 6.32 -10.55 -11.82
N ARG A 98 6.23 -9.63 -10.86
CA ARG A 98 7.31 -8.69 -10.54
C ARG A 98 8.28 -9.24 -9.51
N GLY A 99 8.10 -10.49 -9.11
CA GLY A 99 9.03 -11.13 -8.17
C GLY A 99 8.69 -10.91 -6.72
N CYS A 100 7.49 -10.42 -6.42
CA CYS A 100 7.08 -10.22 -5.04
C CYS A 100 6.58 -11.52 -4.43
N ASP A 101 6.90 -11.71 -3.15
CA ASP A 101 6.44 -12.88 -2.41
C ASP A 101 5.56 -12.48 -1.23
N ARG A 102 5.23 -11.21 -1.09
CA ARG A 102 4.43 -10.71 0.03
C ARG A 102 3.57 -9.54 -0.41
N LEU A 103 2.39 -9.44 0.21
CA LEU A 103 1.51 -8.29 0.05
C LEU A 103 1.26 -7.67 1.40
N SER A 104 1.14 -6.37 1.46
CA SER A 104 0.71 -5.68 2.66
C SER A 104 -0.31 -4.61 2.29
N THR A 105 -1.16 -4.27 3.25
CA THR A 105 -2.14 -3.21 3.07
C THR A 105 -2.61 -2.74 4.44
N SER A 106 -3.38 -1.66 4.45
CA SER A 106 -4.07 -1.24 5.66
C SER A 106 -5.47 -0.80 5.29
N THR A 107 -6.38 -0.93 6.25
CA THR A 107 -7.78 -0.55 6.04
C THR A 107 -8.38 -0.17 7.39
N PHE A 108 -9.31 0.76 7.38
CA PHE A 108 -10.01 1.13 8.61
C PHE A 108 -11.07 0.10 8.93
N THR A 109 -11.39 -0.07 10.22
CA THR A 109 -12.35 -1.09 10.64
C THR A 109 -13.72 -0.89 10.03
N PHE A 110 -14.08 0.33 9.62
CA PHE A 110 -15.36 0.57 8.96
C PHE A 110 -15.30 0.32 7.45
N GLN A 111 -14.13 -0.02 6.91
CA GLN A 111 -13.98 -0.30 5.48
C GLN A 111 -14.09 -1.80 5.23
N ALA A 112 -12.98 -2.51 5.13
CA ALA A 112 -13.05 -3.87 4.61
C ALA A 112 -12.01 -4.85 5.17
N PRO A 113 -11.76 -4.89 6.50
CA PRO A 113 -10.78 -5.88 6.98
C PRO A 113 -11.22 -7.32 6.70
N GLY A 114 -12.53 -7.59 6.80
CA GLY A 114 -13.03 -8.94 6.53
C GLY A 114 -12.83 -9.37 5.09
N PHE A 115 -12.89 -8.43 4.15
CA PHE A 115 -12.64 -8.74 2.75
C PHE A 115 -11.20 -9.26 2.57
N TYR A 116 -10.23 -8.57 3.16
CA TYR A 116 -8.84 -9.00 3.04
C TYR A 116 -8.60 -10.31 3.75
N GLN A 117 -9.23 -10.52 4.91
CA GLN A 117 -9.07 -11.76 5.65
C GLN A 117 -9.62 -12.95 4.86
N ARG A 118 -10.73 -12.76 4.16
CA ARG A 118 -11.28 -13.82 3.31
C ARG A 118 -10.34 -14.18 2.16
N HIS A 119 -9.44 -13.26 1.80
CA HIS A 119 -8.46 -13.50 0.74
C HIS A 119 -7.10 -13.89 1.28
N GLY A 120 -7.03 -14.31 2.54
CA GLY A 120 -5.82 -14.89 3.08
C GLY A 120 -4.89 -13.92 3.80
N PHE A 121 -5.33 -12.68 3.99
CA PHE A 121 -4.53 -11.71 4.74
C PHE A 121 -4.74 -11.92 6.23
N GLY A 122 -3.67 -11.78 7.00
CA GLY A 122 -3.74 -11.81 8.45
C GLY A 122 -3.44 -10.44 9.03
N GLU A 123 -4.07 -10.13 10.14
CA GLU A 123 -3.85 -8.85 10.80
C GLU A 123 -2.50 -8.88 11.52
N THR A 124 -1.66 -7.89 11.29
CA THR A 124 -0.35 -7.80 11.94
C THR A 124 -0.31 -6.71 13.00
N GLY A 125 -1.31 -5.85 13.05
CA GLY A 125 -1.38 -4.80 14.05
C GLY A 125 -2.50 -3.85 13.74
N ARG A 126 -2.76 -2.94 14.70
CA ARG A 126 -3.76 -1.91 14.48
C ARG A 126 -3.43 -0.67 15.28
N THR A 127 -3.87 0.46 14.76
CA THR A 127 -3.71 1.75 15.41
C THR A 127 -5.10 2.23 15.81
N PRO A 128 -5.39 2.34 17.10
CA PRO A 128 -6.70 2.82 17.53
C PRO A 128 -6.80 4.33 17.39
N GLY A 129 -7.98 4.87 17.69
CA GLY A 129 -8.16 6.32 17.73
C GLY A 129 -8.68 6.93 16.44
N VAL A 130 -9.11 6.10 15.50
CA VAL A 130 -9.79 6.62 14.31
C VAL A 130 -11.20 7.05 14.75
N PRO A 131 -11.70 8.21 14.28
CA PRO A 131 -12.99 8.74 14.72
C PRO A 131 -14.12 7.72 14.63
N GLY A 132 -15.00 7.72 15.62
CA GLY A 132 -16.12 6.79 15.67
C GLY A 132 -15.79 5.48 16.36
N GLY A 133 -14.70 5.42 17.10
CA GLY A 133 -14.30 4.20 17.78
C GLY A 133 -13.65 3.18 16.88
N HIS A 134 -13.13 3.63 15.76
CA HIS A 134 -12.53 2.74 14.76
C HIS A 134 -11.01 2.67 14.90
N ALA A 135 -10.41 1.80 14.11
CA ALA A 135 -8.96 1.61 14.11
C ALA A 135 -8.48 1.43 12.67
N ASP A 136 -7.19 1.69 12.49
CA ASP A 136 -6.50 1.39 11.23
C ASP A 136 -5.87 0.01 11.39
N VAL A 137 -6.24 -0.93 10.55
CA VAL A 137 -5.83 -2.33 10.65
C VAL A 137 -4.78 -2.60 9.59
N HIS A 138 -3.65 -3.16 10.02
CA HIS A 138 -2.55 -3.50 9.11
C HIS A 138 -2.59 -4.99 8.83
N LEU A 139 -2.50 -5.35 7.56
CA LEU A 139 -2.70 -6.72 7.10
C LEU A 139 -1.56 -7.16 6.18
N PHE A 140 -1.29 -8.45 6.21
CA PHE A 140 -0.18 -9.02 5.47
C PHE A 140 -0.60 -10.38 4.89
N LYS A 141 -0.12 -10.69 3.69
CA LYS A 141 -0.33 -11.99 3.08
C LYS A 141 0.97 -12.45 2.43
N SER A 142 1.37 -13.71 2.73
CA SER A 142 2.49 -14.34 2.05
C SER A 142 1.99 -14.90 0.72
N LEU A 143 2.76 -14.66 -0.32
CA LEU A 143 2.45 -15.21 -1.64
C LEU A 143 3.24 -16.49 -1.92
N THR A 144 4.11 -16.87 -0.99
CA THR A 144 4.86 -18.10 -1.19
C THR A 144 3.94 -19.28 -0.90
N ASP A 145 4.01 -20.28 -1.78
CA ASP A 145 3.22 -21.39 -1.62
C ASP A 145 4.04 -22.41 -0.98
N SER A 146 4.51 -22.25 0.13
CA SER A 146 5.34 -23.22 0.77
C SER A 146 4.56 -23.85 1.90
N PRO A 147 3.98 -24.99 1.70
CA PRO A 147 3.27 -25.66 2.77
C PRO A 147 4.17 -26.02 3.93
N HIS A 148 5.47 -26.05 3.70
CA HIS A 148 6.37 -26.36 4.78
C HIS A 148 6.38 -25.30 5.86
N LEU A 149 6.05 -24.09 5.51
CA LEU A 149 5.97 -23.04 6.51
C LEU A 149 4.87 -23.31 7.51
N CYS A 150 3.85 -23.99 7.09
CA CYS A 150 2.74 -24.29 7.97
C CYS A 150 3.07 -25.42 8.90
N GLU A 151 4.04 -26.22 8.57
CA GLU A 151 4.38 -27.37 9.37
C GLU A 151 5.45 -27.09 10.39
N SER A 152 6.14 -26.03 10.24
CA SER A 152 7.16 -25.71 11.20
C SER A 152 6.65 -24.84 12.34
#